data_f1782ca7cd6f59cc70f3faeed203a450
#
_entry.id   f1782ca7cd6f59cc70f3faeed203a450
#
_cell.length_a   1.000
_cell.length_b   1.000
_cell.length_c   1.000
_cell.angle_alpha   90.00
_cell.angle_beta   90.00
_cell.angle_gamma   90.00
#
_symmetry.space_group_name_H-M   'P 1'
#
loop_
_entity.id
_entity.type
_entity.pdbx_description
1 polymer ?
#
loop_
_entity_poly.entity_id
_entity_poly.type
_entity_poly.pdbx_seq_one_letter_code
_entity_poly.pdbx_strand_id
1 'polypeptide(L)'
;MTESSSFEHAEPKGLSDGSKSHDTPGLKRREFLAIGALPLAAAVGPVNLVSPRGASAKRSQQEPIRIGMIGAGTNLRTVQIPAFRRIPGCEIVAVANRSLESSQRVTDEFNIPRAYANWEELLDDDGIDAVSIGTWPYMHRTLTLAALERGKHVLTQARMANNAQEARDMLEASLQHPDLVCQLVPTSMSYRIDNVLKRMIGEGYLGDVLSVELQRLQTRFPAVGGELDWRHDERFSGYNILNIGASYEAMMRWLGQGNRVIAMSKLHVPYRSNAAGEPTSVVIPDHVDVLFELANGAQVHMRASETTGLSTGNETWIHGSEGTIYVDRRQNVFAGRRGDSELTEVPNPRSEQAYNRVEEEFTNAIRGVEEITMAPFETGVRYMEWTEAVYRSSQIGQTVYLPV
;
A
#
# COMPACT_ATOMS: atom_id res chain seq x y z
N MET A 1 55.40 -23.71 26.99
CA MET A 1 55.23 -23.06 28.29
C MET A 1 53.78 -22.68 28.37
N THR A 2 53.09 -23.49 28.93
CA THR A 2 51.94 -23.73 29.76
C THR A 2 51.65 -22.55 30.70
N GLU A 3 50.40 -22.03 30.62
CA GLU A 3 49.64 -21.64 31.82
C GLU A 3 48.16 -21.67 31.52
N SER A 4 47.51 -22.61 32.18
CA SER A 4 46.07 -22.80 32.30
C SER A 4 45.59 -21.99 33.51
N SER A 5 44.48 -21.22 33.40
CA SER A 5 43.74 -20.75 34.56
C SER A 5 42.28 -21.16 34.43
N SER A 6 41.94 -22.06 35.32
CA SER A 6 40.60 -22.55 35.69
C SER A 6 39.83 -21.44 36.41
N PHE A 7 38.55 -21.23 36.04
CA PHE A 7 37.58 -20.50 36.86
C PHE A 7 36.51 -21.46 37.38
N GLU A 8 36.43 -21.48 38.70
CA GLU A 8 35.48 -22.25 39.51
C GLU A 8 34.03 -21.75 39.38
N HIS A 9 33.14 -22.75 39.40
CA HIS A 9 31.71 -22.55 39.54
C HIS A 9 31.34 -22.12 40.99
N ALA A 10 30.55 -21.07 41.16
CA ALA A 10 29.85 -20.75 42.38
C ALA A 10 28.33 -20.81 42.13
N GLU A 11 27.67 -21.76 42.79
CA GLU A 11 26.21 -21.84 42.89
C GLU A 11 25.68 -20.81 43.90
N PRO A 12 24.52 -20.18 43.67
CA PRO A 12 23.80 -19.48 44.73
C PRO A 12 22.71 -20.36 45.35
N LYS A 13 22.76 -20.38 46.70
CA LYS A 13 21.85 -21.05 47.61
C LYS A 13 20.40 -20.55 47.47
N GLY A 14 19.46 -21.48 47.70
CA GLY A 14 18.04 -21.28 47.75
C GLY A 14 17.54 -20.33 48.85
N LEU A 15 16.41 -19.71 48.55
CA LEU A 15 15.53 -19.09 49.52
C LEU A 15 14.11 -19.63 49.35
N SER A 16 13.56 -19.97 50.48
CA SER A 16 12.32 -20.69 50.71
C SER A 16 11.04 -19.92 50.38
N ASP A 17 10.14 -20.70 49.89
CA ASP A 17 8.67 -20.78 49.97
C ASP A 17 7.95 -19.78 50.92
N GLY A 18 6.93 -19.14 50.38
CA GLY A 18 6.00 -18.29 51.08
C GLY A 18 4.71 -18.08 50.31
N SER A 19 3.90 -19.14 50.22
CA SER A 19 2.54 -19.12 49.66
C SER A 19 1.62 -18.20 50.47
N LYS A 20 0.97 -17.23 49.84
CA LYS A 20 -0.33 -16.69 50.28
C LYS A 20 -1.20 -16.46 49.03
N SER A 21 -2.20 -17.30 48.92
CA SER A 21 -3.36 -17.16 48.07
C SER A 21 -4.19 -15.94 48.46
N HIS A 22 -4.50 -15.06 47.51
CA HIS A 22 -5.62 -14.16 47.61
C HIS A 22 -6.59 -14.46 46.44
N ASP A 23 -7.71 -15.08 46.85
CA ASP A 23 -8.93 -15.21 46.05
C ASP A 23 -9.50 -13.82 45.76
N THR A 24 -9.80 -13.54 44.50
CA THR A 24 -10.66 -12.43 44.11
C THR A 24 -11.86 -12.99 43.33
N PRO A 25 -13.11 -12.64 43.74
CA PRO A 25 -14.31 -13.29 43.20
C PRO A 25 -14.65 -12.79 41.78
N GLY A 26 -15.01 -13.71 40.93
CA GLY A 26 -15.50 -13.45 39.57
C GLY A 26 -16.85 -12.70 39.59
N LEU A 27 -16.91 -11.61 38.82
CA LEU A 27 -18.13 -10.92 38.47
C LEU A 27 -18.77 -11.52 37.23
N LYS A 28 -19.97 -12.08 37.43
CA LYS A 28 -20.82 -12.65 36.35
C LYS A 28 -21.42 -11.55 35.50
N ARG A 29 -21.32 -11.73 34.18
CA ARG A 29 -22.14 -11.01 33.19
C ARG A 29 -23.62 -11.27 33.47
N ARG A 30 -24.35 -10.24 33.83
CA ARG A 30 -25.80 -9.96 33.75
C ARG A 30 -26.19 -9.05 34.86
N GLU A 31 -26.48 -7.79 34.47
CA GLU A 31 -27.40 -6.86 35.16
C GLU A 31 -26.97 -5.40 34.90
N PHE A 32 -27.41 -4.89 33.75
CA PHE A 32 -27.58 -3.44 33.57
C PHE A 32 -28.69 -3.23 32.52
N LEU A 33 -29.92 -3.40 33.00
CA LEU A 33 -31.11 -2.84 32.34
C LEU A 33 -32.02 -2.31 33.45
N ALA A 34 -32.46 -1.08 33.25
CA ALA A 34 -33.50 -0.36 33.97
C ALA A 34 -33.07 0.65 35.02
N ILE A 35 -32.91 1.92 34.62
CA ILE A 35 -33.35 3.09 35.39
C ILE A 35 -33.84 4.15 34.39
N GLY A 36 -35.12 4.38 34.38
CA GLY A 36 -35.91 5.57 34.59
C GLY A 36 -35.85 6.68 33.53
N ALA A 37 -36.84 6.72 32.65
CA ALA A 37 -37.19 7.90 31.87
C ALA A 37 -37.99 8.91 32.78
N LEU A 38 -37.55 10.15 32.81
CA LEU A 38 -38.34 11.31 33.20
C LEU A 38 -38.30 12.35 32.10
N PRO A 39 -39.47 12.93 31.71
CA PRO A 39 -39.52 13.90 30.60
C PRO A 39 -39.21 15.32 31.13
N LEU A 40 -38.17 15.95 30.59
CA LEU A 40 -37.97 17.40 30.72
C LEU A 40 -38.50 18.07 29.44
N ALA A 41 -39.68 18.68 29.50
CA ALA A 41 -40.18 19.57 28.47
C ALA A 41 -39.42 20.90 28.57
N ALA A 42 -38.55 21.20 27.67
CA ALA A 42 -38.00 22.54 27.47
C ALA A 42 -38.40 23.02 26.03
N ALA A 43 -39.07 24.16 26.00
CA ALA A 43 -39.51 24.85 24.81
C ALA A 43 -38.30 25.23 23.94
N VAL A 44 -38.21 24.65 22.77
CA VAL A 44 -37.24 25.04 21.72
C VAL A 44 -38.01 25.84 20.68
N GLY A 45 -37.62 27.12 20.53
CA GLY A 45 -38.08 27.97 19.43
C GLY A 45 -37.62 27.43 18.07
N PRO A 46 -38.15 27.95 16.94
CA PRO A 46 -37.89 27.37 15.62
C PRO A 46 -36.40 27.49 15.26
N VAL A 47 -35.71 26.37 15.36
CA VAL A 47 -34.38 26.22 14.74
C VAL A 47 -34.64 26.09 13.23
N ASN A 48 -34.18 27.05 12.47
CA ASN A 48 -34.08 26.91 11.03
C ASN A 48 -33.15 25.69 10.73
N LEU A 49 -33.78 24.57 10.46
CA LEU A 49 -33.13 23.41 9.87
C LEU A 49 -32.64 23.83 8.47
N VAL A 50 -31.36 24.15 8.41
CA VAL A 50 -30.62 24.14 7.13
C VAL A 50 -30.76 22.70 6.65
N SER A 51 -31.57 22.50 5.63
CA SER A 51 -31.72 21.22 4.95
C SER A 51 -30.31 20.72 4.60
N PRO A 52 -29.95 19.46 4.93
CA PRO A 52 -28.72 18.88 4.42
C PRO A 52 -28.84 18.94 2.89
N ARG A 53 -27.86 19.56 2.24
CA ARG A 53 -27.70 19.52 0.78
C ARG A 53 -27.84 18.07 0.37
N GLY A 54 -28.80 17.83 -0.51
CA GLY A 54 -29.39 16.54 -0.82
C GLY A 54 -28.38 15.42 -0.98
N ALA A 55 -28.79 14.25 -0.48
CA ALA A 55 -28.19 12.98 -0.83
C ALA A 55 -27.90 12.96 -2.34
N SER A 56 -26.65 12.76 -2.72
CA SER A 56 -26.24 12.64 -4.12
C SER A 56 -27.13 11.55 -4.74
N ALA A 57 -28.04 11.94 -5.60
CA ALA A 57 -28.89 10.99 -6.31
C ALA A 57 -27.94 10.04 -7.04
N LYS A 58 -28.09 8.72 -6.86
CA LYS A 58 -27.31 7.70 -7.58
C LYS A 58 -27.35 8.07 -9.06
N ARG A 59 -26.19 8.39 -9.61
CA ARG A 59 -26.04 8.84 -10.98
C ARG A 59 -26.62 7.78 -11.91
N SER A 60 -27.39 8.16 -12.91
CA SER A 60 -27.93 7.19 -13.87
C SER A 60 -26.74 6.56 -14.62
N GLN A 61 -26.83 5.28 -14.96
CA GLN A 61 -25.79 4.57 -15.74
C GLN A 61 -25.52 5.22 -17.12
N GLN A 62 -26.32 6.18 -17.52
CA GLN A 62 -26.27 6.86 -18.81
C GLN A 62 -25.51 8.19 -18.79
N GLU A 63 -25.29 8.79 -17.60
CA GLU A 63 -24.53 10.05 -17.52
C GLU A 63 -23.03 9.78 -17.53
N PRO A 64 -22.25 10.52 -18.36
CA PRO A 64 -20.80 10.34 -18.42
C PRO A 64 -20.16 10.75 -17.09
N ILE A 65 -19.15 9.97 -16.65
CA ILE A 65 -18.26 10.35 -15.55
C ILE A 65 -17.13 11.18 -16.15
N ARG A 66 -17.05 12.44 -15.73
CA ARG A 66 -16.05 13.42 -16.22
C ARG A 66 -14.84 13.41 -15.33
N ILE A 67 -13.69 13.02 -15.86
CA ILE A 67 -12.45 12.82 -15.09
C ILE A 67 -11.44 13.93 -15.38
N GLY A 68 -10.92 14.54 -14.33
CA GLY A 68 -9.76 15.41 -14.34
C GLY A 68 -8.48 14.62 -14.02
N MET A 69 -7.40 14.87 -14.77
CA MET A 69 -6.08 14.28 -14.54
C MET A 69 -5.17 15.29 -13.85
N ILE A 70 -4.65 14.97 -12.66
CA ILE A 70 -3.71 15.80 -11.93
C ILE A 70 -2.34 15.12 -11.91
N GLY A 71 -1.32 15.76 -12.49
CA GLY A 71 0.02 15.19 -12.58
C GLY A 71 0.11 14.09 -13.64
N ALA A 72 -0.34 14.38 -14.86
CA ALA A 72 -0.34 13.44 -15.99
C ALA A 72 1.08 13.15 -16.51
N GLY A 73 1.89 12.47 -15.67
CA GLY A 73 3.20 11.93 -16.01
C GLY A 73 3.11 10.61 -16.78
N THR A 74 4.23 9.88 -16.88
CA THR A 74 4.35 8.67 -17.70
C THR A 74 3.26 7.64 -17.39
N ASN A 75 3.00 7.34 -16.11
CA ASN A 75 2.03 6.31 -15.74
C ASN A 75 0.60 6.68 -16.21
N LEU A 76 0.13 7.90 -15.92
CA LEU A 76 -1.19 8.33 -16.37
C LEU A 76 -1.32 8.29 -17.89
N ARG A 77 -0.29 8.77 -18.61
CA ARG A 77 -0.29 8.82 -20.07
C ARG A 77 -0.27 7.43 -20.72
N THR A 78 0.51 6.51 -20.18
CA THR A 78 0.71 5.17 -20.82
C THR A 78 -0.27 4.11 -20.33
N VAL A 79 -0.86 4.27 -19.14
CA VAL A 79 -1.74 3.27 -18.54
C VAL A 79 -3.14 3.81 -18.31
N GLN A 80 -3.32 4.85 -17.49
CA GLN A 80 -4.65 5.26 -17.02
C GLN A 80 -5.49 5.97 -18.09
N ILE A 81 -4.92 6.91 -18.82
CA ILE A 81 -5.66 7.57 -19.93
C ILE A 81 -6.17 6.53 -20.94
N PRO A 82 -5.35 5.59 -21.44
CA PRO A 82 -5.84 4.52 -22.30
C PRO A 82 -6.88 3.61 -21.64
N ALA A 83 -6.78 3.34 -20.32
CA ALA A 83 -7.72 2.49 -19.61
C ALA A 83 -9.09 3.17 -19.47
N PHE A 84 -9.15 4.40 -18.96
CA PHE A 84 -10.40 5.15 -18.82
C PHE A 84 -11.13 5.33 -20.17
N ARG A 85 -10.41 5.57 -21.25
CA ARG A 85 -11.01 5.71 -22.60
C ARG A 85 -11.70 4.46 -23.13
N ARG A 86 -11.39 3.29 -22.61
CA ARG A 86 -12.06 2.02 -22.99
C ARG A 86 -13.35 1.80 -22.21
N ILE A 87 -13.61 2.57 -21.16
CA ILE A 87 -14.79 2.40 -20.31
C ILE A 87 -15.95 3.23 -20.88
N PRO A 88 -17.05 2.61 -21.28
CA PRO A 88 -18.21 3.34 -21.80
C PRO A 88 -18.74 4.36 -20.78
N GLY A 89 -19.05 5.56 -21.25
CA GLY A 89 -19.54 6.65 -20.42
C GLY A 89 -18.52 7.16 -19.40
N CYS A 90 -17.22 7.09 -19.74
CA CYS A 90 -16.14 7.71 -18.98
C CYS A 90 -15.40 8.68 -19.92
N GLU A 91 -15.28 9.94 -19.52
CA GLU A 91 -14.69 11.00 -20.32
C GLU A 91 -13.56 11.68 -19.54
N ILE A 92 -12.37 11.75 -20.15
CA ILE A 92 -11.28 12.56 -19.61
C ILE A 92 -11.45 13.97 -20.17
N VAL A 93 -11.76 14.93 -19.29
CA VAL A 93 -12.17 16.27 -19.70
C VAL A 93 -11.16 17.37 -19.39
N ALA A 94 -10.17 17.08 -18.52
CA ALA A 94 -9.23 18.09 -18.05
C ALA A 94 -7.89 17.49 -17.64
N VAL A 95 -6.83 18.33 -17.72
CA VAL A 95 -5.49 18.03 -17.21
C VAL A 95 -4.96 19.24 -16.43
N ALA A 96 -4.37 19.00 -15.25
CA ALA A 96 -3.55 19.96 -14.52
C ALA A 96 -2.18 19.33 -14.22
N ASN A 97 -1.13 19.96 -14.68
CA ASN A 97 0.26 19.64 -14.38
C ASN A 97 0.92 20.82 -13.65
N ARG A 98 2.23 20.76 -13.41
CA ARG A 98 2.99 21.82 -12.73
C ARG A 98 3.02 23.18 -13.47
N SER A 99 2.59 23.24 -14.71
CA SER A 99 2.45 24.46 -15.52
C SER A 99 1.41 24.28 -16.61
N LEU A 100 0.78 25.39 -17.04
CA LEU A 100 -0.18 25.37 -18.14
C LEU A 100 0.39 24.77 -19.42
N GLU A 101 1.63 25.12 -19.78
CA GLU A 101 2.32 24.54 -20.94
C GLU A 101 2.44 23.02 -20.85
N SER A 102 2.78 22.51 -19.65
CA SER A 102 2.86 21.06 -19.40
C SER A 102 1.50 20.38 -19.47
N SER A 103 0.43 21.05 -19.05
CA SER A 103 -0.95 20.58 -19.19
C SER A 103 -1.39 20.54 -20.64
N GLN A 104 -1.11 21.62 -21.40
CA GLN A 104 -1.42 21.72 -22.83
C GLN A 104 -0.76 20.63 -23.66
N ARG A 105 0.52 20.32 -23.42
CA ARG A 105 1.17 19.20 -24.13
C ARG A 105 0.42 17.88 -23.98
N VAL A 106 -0.14 17.59 -22.81
CA VAL A 106 -0.92 16.37 -22.60
C VAL A 106 -2.31 16.47 -23.24
N THR A 107 -2.96 17.62 -23.13
CA THR A 107 -4.27 17.82 -23.77
C THR A 107 -4.18 17.72 -25.29
N ASP A 108 -3.13 18.27 -25.90
CA ASP A 108 -2.90 18.17 -27.34
C ASP A 108 -2.60 16.72 -27.78
N GLU A 109 -1.73 16.00 -27.02
CA GLU A 109 -1.38 14.62 -27.32
C GLU A 109 -2.59 13.67 -27.26
N PHE A 110 -3.48 13.90 -26.31
CA PHE A 110 -4.62 13.02 -26.07
C PHE A 110 -5.97 13.63 -26.49
N ASN A 111 -6.02 14.80 -27.15
CA ASN A 111 -7.26 15.51 -27.49
C ASN A 111 -8.21 15.63 -26.28
N ILE A 112 -7.69 16.14 -25.14
CA ILE A 112 -8.46 16.40 -23.92
C ILE A 112 -8.90 17.87 -23.97
N PRO A 113 -10.17 18.21 -23.64
CA PRO A 113 -10.72 19.55 -23.93
C PRO A 113 -10.09 20.69 -23.17
N ARG A 114 -9.65 20.46 -21.89
CA ARG A 114 -9.27 21.56 -21.00
C ARG A 114 -7.91 21.34 -20.36
N ALA A 115 -7.05 22.37 -20.41
CA ALA A 115 -5.78 22.44 -19.69
C ALA A 115 -5.86 23.51 -18.61
N TYR A 116 -5.44 23.18 -17.40
CA TYR A 116 -5.39 24.10 -16.25
C TYR A 116 -3.96 24.42 -15.86
N ALA A 117 -3.73 25.63 -15.34
CA ALA A 117 -2.40 26.08 -14.91
C ALA A 117 -1.97 25.41 -13.60
N ASN A 118 -2.94 25.08 -12.74
CA ASN A 118 -2.75 24.44 -11.44
C ASN A 118 -3.91 23.49 -11.13
N TRP A 119 -3.76 22.72 -10.07
CA TRP A 119 -4.75 21.73 -9.66
C TRP A 119 -5.97 22.35 -8.95
N GLU A 120 -5.81 23.53 -8.35
CA GLU A 120 -6.88 24.26 -7.68
C GLU A 120 -7.96 24.64 -8.70
N GLU A 121 -7.56 25.26 -9.82
CA GLU A 121 -8.49 25.62 -10.91
C GLU A 121 -9.22 24.38 -11.48
N LEU A 122 -8.52 23.25 -11.61
CA LEU A 122 -9.13 22.01 -12.07
C LEU A 122 -10.17 21.50 -11.07
N LEU A 123 -9.86 21.53 -9.76
CA LEU A 123 -10.78 21.06 -8.72
C LEU A 123 -12.00 21.98 -8.55
N ASP A 124 -11.87 23.27 -8.83
CA ASP A 124 -12.96 24.26 -8.77
C ASP A 124 -13.93 24.16 -9.97
N ASP A 125 -13.61 23.35 -10.99
CA ASP A 125 -14.48 23.13 -12.14
C ASP A 125 -15.63 22.15 -11.82
N ASP A 126 -16.88 22.64 -11.81
CA ASP A 126 -18.10 21.84 -11.63
C ASP A 126 -18.33 20.86 -12.79
N GLY A 127 -17.64 21.01 -13.90
CA GLY A 127 -17.63 20.10 -15.04
C GLY A 127 -16.75 18.87 -14.83
N ILE A 128 -16.24 18.59 -13.62
CA ILE A 128 -15.43 17.44 -13.26
C ILE A 128 -16.09 16.69 -12.09
N ASP A 129 -16.24 15.39 -12.20
CA ASP A 129 -16.87 14.53 -11.21
C ASP A 129 -15.84 13.76 -10.35
N ALA A 130 -14.75 13.39 -10.98
CA ALA A 130 -13.70 12.59 -10.36
C ALA A 130 -12.31 13.06 -10.79
N VAL A 131 -11.32 12.80 -9.97
CA VAL A 131 -9.93 13.06 -10.31
C VAL A 131 -9.07 11.81 -10.23
N SER A 132 -8.13 11.70 -11.17
CA SER A 132 -7.04 10.73 -11.13
C SER A 132 -5.73 11.46 -10.83
N ILE A 133 -5.14 11.16 -9.66
CA ILE A 133 -3.96 11.82 -9.13
C ILE A 133 -2.73 10.96 -9.46
N GLY A 134 -1.82 11.49 -10.29
CA GLY A 134 -0.61 10.82 -10.73
C GLY A 134 0.67 11.60 -10.41
N THR A 135 0.61 12.47 -9.43
CA THR A 135 1.77 13.18 -8.91
C THR A 135 2.72 12.25 -8.16
N TRP A 136 3.79 12.77 -7.62
CA TRP A 136 4.60 12.05 -6.64
C TRP A 136 3.91 12.03 -5.26
N PRO A 137 4.24 11.06 -4.39
CA PRO A 137 3.53 10.82 -3.12
C PRO A 137 3.38 12.04 -2.22
N TYR A 138 4.34 12.97 -2.20
CA TYR A 138 4.29 14.17 -1.35
C TYR A 138 3.08 15.08 -1.60
N MET A 139 2.43 14.97 -2.78
CA MET A 139 1.22 15.73 -3.11
C MET A 139 -0.07 14.97 -2.85
N HIS A 140 -0.03 13.64 -2.68
CA HIS A 140 -1.23 12.79 -2.68
C HIS A 140 -2.21 13.18 -1.57
N ARG A 141 -1.72 13.40 -0.34
CA ARG A 141 -2.55 13.86 0.78
C ARG A 141 -3.23 15.19 0.46
N THR A 142 -2.46 16.20 0.09
CA THR A 142 -2.98 17.55 -0.21
C THR A 142 -4.06 17.50 -1.28
N LEU A 143 -3.79 16.80 -2.39
CA LEU A 143 -4.71 16.71 -3.52
C LEU A 143 -5.97 15.90 -3.19
N THR A 144 -5.82 14.80 -2.43
CA THR A 144 -6.95 13.97 -2.02
C THR A 144 -7.90 14.74 -1.11
N LEU A 145 -7.40 15.39 -0.07
CA LEU A 145 -8.22 16.17 0.85
C LEU A 145 -8.93 17.30 0.10
N ALA A 146 -8.20 18.06 -0.72
CA ALA A 146 -8.76 19.17 -1.50
C ALA A 146 -9.83 18.72 -2.51
N ALA A 147 -9.66 17.53 -3.11
CA ALA A 147 -10.65 16.96 -4.03
C ALA A 147 -11.93 16.54 -3.29
N LEU A 148 -11.80 15.90 -2.13
CA LEU A 148 -12.94 15.51 -1.30
C LEU A 148 -13.73 16.71 -0.79
N GLU A 149 -13.07 17.77 -0.32
CA GLU A 149 -13.69 19.03 0.09
C GLU A 149 -14.53 19.69 -1.03
N ARG A 150 -14.15 19.43 -2.30
CA ARG A 150 -14.87 19.92 -3.49
C ARG A 150 -15.85 18.90 -4.09
N GLY A 151 -16.11 17.82 -3.36
CA GLY A 151 -17.09 16.80 -3.77
C GLY A 151 -16.65 15.95 -4.96
N LYS A 152 -15.33 15.76 -5.17
CA LYS A 152 -14.81 14.92 -6.26
C LYS A 152 -14.44 13.53 -5.77
N HIS A 153 -14.80 12.49 -6.53
CA HIS A 153 -14.28 11.14 -6.34
C HIS A 153 -12.77 11.10 -6.64
N VAL A 154 -12.02 10.23 -5.95
CA VAL A 154 -10.56 10.21 -6.02
C VAL A 154 -10.00 8.84 -6.36
N LEU A 155 -9.25 8.75 -7.46
CA LEU A 155 -8.33 7.65 -7.74
C LEU A 155 -6.90 8.19 -7.64
N THR A 156 -6.09 7.69 -6.68
CA THR A 156 -4.70 8.14 -6.53
C THR A 156 -3.70 7.02 -6.74
N GLN A 157 -2.52 7.38 -7.24
CA GLN A 157 -1.44 6.43 -7.51
C GLN A 157 -0.86 5.81 -6.22
N ALA A 158 -0.31 4.61 -6.35
CA ALA A 158 0.58 4.05 -5.36
C ALA A 158 1.95 4.76 -5.42
N ARG A 159 2.59 5.02 -4.33
CA ARG A 159 2.23 4.77 -2.91
C ARG A 159 1.28 5.83 -2.43
N MET A 160 0.47 5.47 -1.40
CA MET A 160 -0.60 6.33 -0.94
C MET A 160 -0.11 7.73 -0.52
N ALA A 161 0.99 7.81 0.23
CA ALA A 161 1.50 9.04 0.82
C ALA A 161 3.01 8.95 1.10
N ASN A 162 3.62 9.98 1.69
CA ASN A 162 5.01 9.94 2.13
C ASN A 162 5.22 9.15 3.44
N ASN A 163 4.22 9.10 4.31
CA ASN A 163 4.28 8.45 5.62
C ASN A 163 2.90 7.92 6.04
N ALA A 164 2.86 7.17 7.15
CA ALA A 164 1.64 6.55 7.65
C ALA A 164 0.61 7.59 8.15
N GLN A 165 1.06 8.71 8.72
CA GLN A 165 0.13 9.74 9.19
C GLN A 165 -0.63 10.38 8.03
N GLU A 166 0.06 10.74 6.95
CA GLU A 166 -0.60 11.26 5.74
C GLU A 166 -1.61 10.26 5.15
N ALA A 167 -1.28 8.97 5.16
CA ALA A 167 -2.20 7.93 4.71
C ALA A 167 -3.44 7.83 5.60
N ARG A 168 -3.28 7.92 6.93
CA ARG A 168 -4.42 7.97 7.88
C ARG A 168 -5.28 9.20 7.67
N ASP A 169 -4.68 10.36 7.46
CA ASP A 169 -5.42 11.61 7.17
C ASP A 169 -6.29 11.46 5.91
N MET A 170 -5.75 10.82 4.86
CA MET A 170 -6.49 10.55 3.62
C MET A 170 -7.65 9.57 3.86
N LEU A 171 -7.43 8.50 4.63
CA LEU A 171 -8.48 7.55 4.99
C LEU A 171 -9.56 8.24 5.84
N GLU A 172 -9.18 9.00 6.86
CA GLU A 172 -10.13 9.74 7.70
C GLU A 172 -10.99 10.69 6.86
N ALA A 173 -10.36 11.47 5.97
CA ALA A 173 -11.08 12.35 5.07
C ALA A 173 -12.07 11.59 4.17
N SER A 174 -11.70 10.41 3.67
CA SER A 174 -12.60 9.59 2.86
C SER A 174 -13.82 9.09 3.67
N LEU A 175 -13.64 8.73 4.94
CA LEU A 175 -14.72 8.32 5.84
C LEU A 175 -15.67 9.47 6.19
N GLN A 176 -15.20 10.72 6.17
CA GLN A 176 -16.02 11.92 6.35
C GLN A 176 -16.85 12.27 5.10
N HIS A 177 -16.55 11.66 3.95
CA HIS A 177 -17.23 11.86 2.67
C HIS A 177 -17.74 10.52 2.10
N PRO A 178 -18.65 9.81 2.80
CA PRO A 178 -19.05 8.44 2.44
C PRO A 178 -19.75 8.31 1.08
N ASP A 179 -20.23 9.41 0.53
CA ASP A 179 -20.83 9.46 -0.82
C ASP A 179 -19.80 9.56 -1.94
N LEU A 180 -18.52 9.76 -1.59
CA LEU A 180 -17.42 9.86 -2.54
C LEU A 180 -16.57 8.59 -2.56
N VAL A 181 -16.31 8.11 -3.76
CA VAL A 181 -15.45 6.94 -3.97
C VAL A 181 -14.00 7.35 -3.89
N CYS A 182 -13.24 6.66 -3.02
CA CYS A 182 -11.79 6.81 -2.88
C CYS A 182 -11.11 5.47 -3.13
N GLN A 183 -10.16 5.43 -4.04
CA GLN A 183 -9.41 4.20 -4.36
C GLN A 183 -7.95 4.50 -4.66
N LEU A 184 -7.09 3.53 -4.32
CA LEU A 184 -5.69 3.54 -4.75
C LEU A 184 -5.52 2.71 -6.03
N VAL A 185 -4.56 3.11 -6.85
CA VAL A 185 -4.06 2.24 -7.91
C VAL A 185 -3.22 1.14 -7.26
N PRO A 186 -3.62 -0.14 -7.33
CA PRO A 186 -2.88 -1.21 -6.69
C PRO A 186 -1.56 -1.49 -7.39
N THR A 187 -0.60 -2.12 -6.70
CA THR A 187 0.60 -2.62 -7.37
C THR A 187 0.25 -3.71 -8.37
N SER A 188 0.76 -3.59 -9.58
CA SER A 188 0.53 -4.58 -10.65
C SER A 188 1.59 -5.69 -10.70
N MET A 189 2.60 -5.64 -9.82
CA MET A 189 3.79 -6.49 -9.93
C MET A 189 3.54 -7.99 -9.74
N SER A 190 2.37 -8.40 -9.25
CA SER A 190 2.02 -9.81 -9.01
C SER A 190 0.73 -10.28 -9.67
N TYR A 191 0.05 -9.44 -10.43
CA TYR A 191 -1.25 -9.81 -11.04
C TYR A 191 -1.22 -11.12 -11.81
N ARG A 192 -0.14 -11.38 -12.53
CA ARG A 192 0.02 -12.64 -13.26
C ARG A 192 -0.16 -13.87 -12.37
N ILE A 193 0.23 -13.79 -11.09
CA ILE A 193 0.24 -14.92 -10.15
C ILE A 193 -0.80 -14.81 -9.04
N ASP A 194 -1.48 -13.68 -8.89
CA ASP A 194 -2.38 -13.44 -7.77
C ASP A 194 -3.47 -14.50 -7.66
N ASN A 195 -4.16 -14.82 -8.75
CA ASN A 195 -5.27 -15.76 -8.73
C ASN A 195 -4.81 -17.19 -8.41
N VAL A 196 -3.71 -17.65 -9.01
CA VAL A 196 -3.21 -19.00 -8.75
C VAL A 196 -2.70 -19.14 -7.32
N LEU A 197 -2.01 -18.12 -6.76
CA LEU A 197 -1.58 -18.14 -5.36
C LEU A 197 -2.77 -18.10 -4.41
N LYS A 198 -3.73 -17.19 -4.59
CA LYS A 198 -4.94 -17.12 -3.77
C LYS A 198 -5.72 -18.43 -3.78
N ARG A 199 -5.88 -19.04 -4.95
CA ARG A 199 -6.54 -20.34 -5.09
C ARG A 199 -5.81 -21.43 -4.31
N MET A 200 -4.51 -21.63 -4.58
CA MET A 200 -3.74 -22.68 -3.94
C MET A 200 -3.69 -22.54 -2.40
N ILE A 201 -3.48 -21.31 -1.92
CA ILE A 201 -3.46 -21.04 -0.48
C ILE A 201 -4.85 -21.26 0.13
N GLY A 202 -5.91 -20.76 -0.52
CA GLY A 202 -7.29 -20.91 -0.07
C GLY A 202 -7.79 -22.36 -0.09
N GLU A 203 -7.30 -23.18 -1.00
CA GLU A 203 -7.58 -24.65 -1.05
C GLU A 203 -6.75 -25.45 -0.05
N GLY A 204 -5.91 -24.80 0.77
CA GLY A 204 -5.08 -25.45 1.79
C GLY A 204 -3.90 -26.25 1.22
N TYR A 205 -3.42 -25.88 0.02
CA TYR A 205 -2.29 -26.57 -0.63
C TYR A 205 -1.04 -26.60 0.26
N LEU A 206 -0.79 -25.53 1.01
CA LEU A 206 0.37 -25.39 1.88
C LEU A 206 0.17 -26.00 3.27
N GLY A 207 -1.07 -26.30 3.69
CA GLY A 207 -1.38 -26.47 5.11
C GLY A 207 -1.19 -25.13 5.86
N ASP A 208 -0.59 -25.17 7.05
CA ASP A 208 -0.21 -23.95 7.76
C ASP A 208 1.01 -23.30 7.09
N VAL A 209 0.93 -22.01 6.76
CA VAL A 209 2.08 -21.25 6.25
C VAL A 209 3.07 -21.06 7.39
N LEU A 210 4.30 -21.48 7.21
CA LEU A 210 5.36 -21.46 8.21
C LEU A 210 6.36 -20.32 7.98
N SER A 211 6.88 -20.20 6.76
CA SER A 211 7.83 -19.16 6.41
C SER A 211 7.70 -18.73 4.95
N VAL A 212 8.11 -17.47 4.69
CA VAL A 212 8.09 -16.85 3.37
C VAL A 212 9.41 -16.14 3.11
N GLU A 213 9.96 -16.29 1.92
CA GLU A 213 11.12 -15.55 1.44
C GLU A 213 10.72 -14.70 0.23
N LEU A 214 10.97 -13.39 0.31
CA LEU A 214 10.68 -12.43 -0.75
C LEU A 214 11.98 -11.75 -1.16
N GLN A 215 12.50 -12.09 -2.32
CA GLN A 215 13.67 -11.43 -2.89
C GLN A 215 13.25 -10.43 -3.96
N ARG A 216 13.75 -9.19 -3.84
CA ARG A 216 13.56 -8.08 -4.79
C ARG A 216 14.92 -7.50 -5.13
N LEU A 217 15.65 -8.23 -5.95
CA LEU A 217 17.05 -8.00 -6.24
C LEU A 217 17.23 -7.53 -7.68
N GLN A 218 17.96 -6.43 -7.85
CA GLN A 218 18.38 -6.10 -9.22
C GLN A 218 19.50 -7.06 -9.66
N THR A 219 19.55 -7.32 -10.97
CA THR A 219 20.54 -8.24 -11.57
C THR A 219 21.76 -7.51 -12.13
N ARG A 220 21.75 -6.17 -12.12
CA ARG A 220 22.84 -5.31 -12.57
C ARG A 220 23.71 -4.88 -11.38
N PHE A 221 24.99 -4.62 -11.64
CA PHE A 221 25.84 -3.99 -10.63
C PHE A 221 25.35 -2.59 -10.26
N PRO A 222 25.65 -2.10 -9.03
CA PRO A 222 25.23 -0.78 -8.60
C PRO A 222 25.74 0.31 -9.56
N ALA A 223 24.86 1.25 -9.91
CA ALA A 223 25.18 2.38 -10.76
C ALA A 223 25.82 3.50 -9.93
N VAL A 224 27.14 3.37 -9.64
CA VAL A 224 27.91 4.43 -8.97
C VAL A 224 27.92 5.67 -9.87
N GLY A 225 27.46 6.82 -9.35
CA GLY A 225 27.32 8.05 -10.14
C GLY A 225 26.16 8.04 -11.16
N GLY A 226 25.26 7.03 -11.13
CA GLY A 226 24.08 6.99 -11.97
C GLY A 226 23.10 8.14 -11.71
N GLU A 227 22.12 8.32 -12.60
CA GLU A 227 21.13 9.40 -12.49
C GLU A 227 20.33 9.34 -11.19
N LEU A 228 20.05 10.53 -10.64
CA LEU A 228 19.16 10.71 -9.50
C LEU A 228 17.70 10.57 -9.98
N ASP A 229 17.04 9.50 -9.57
CA ASP A 229 15.58 9.35 -9.70
C ASP A 229 14.87 9.98 -8.49
N TRP A 230 13.65 10.44 -8.67
CA TRP A 230 12.84 11.02 -7.59
C TRP A 230 12.64 10.05 -6.40
N ARG A 231 12.74 8.75 -6.63
CA ARG A 231 12.65 7.73 -5.59
C ARG A 231 13.84 7.72 -4.63
N HIS A 232 14.96 8.33 -5.03
CA HIS A 232 16.13 8.51 -4.17
C HIS A 232 16.05 9.78 -3.31
N ASP A 233 15.02 10.61 -3.51
CA ASP A 233 14.80 11.84 -2.74
C ASP A 233 13.64 11.63 -1.77
N GLU A 234 13.93 11.62 -0.46
CA GLU A 234 12.94 11.41 0.59
C GLU A 234 11.83 12.47 0.61
N ARG A 235 12.10 13.68 0.13
CA ARG A 235 11.09 14.76 0.03
C ARG A 235 9.95 14.37 -0.89
N PHE A 236 10.22 13.58 -1.93
CA PHE A 236 9.25 13.15 -2.93
C PHE A 236 8.72 11.75 -2.69
N SER A 237 9.56 10.87 -2.11
CA SER A 237 9.26 9.45 -1.96
C SER A 237 8.98 9.01 -0.52
N GLY A 238 9.17 9.90 0.47
CA GLY A 238 8.98 9.56 1.89
C GLY A 238 9.89 8.42 2.35
N TYR A 239 9.43 7.64 3.32
CA TYR A 239 10.20 6.56 3.93
C TYR A 239 10.33 5.30 3.08
N ASN A 240 9.88 5.31 1.83
CA ASN A 240 9.87 4.10 1.01
C ASN A 240 11.26 3.71 0.49
N ILE A 241 11.79 2.64 1.02
CA ILE A 241 13.03 2.00 0.58
C ILE A 241 12.71 1.04 -0.57
N LEU A 242 13.28 1.24 -1.76
CA LEU A 242 13.26 0.28 -2.88
C LEU A 242 11.86 -0.30 -3.24
N ASN A 243 10.80 0.47 -3.06
CA ASN A 243 9.42 0.03 -3.31
C ASN A 243 8.98 -1.20 -2.51
N ILE A 244 9.56 -1.44 -1.32
CA ILE A 244 9.17 -2.58 -0.47
C ILE A 244 7.69 -2.56 -0.11
N GLY A 245 7.08 -1.38 0.05
CA GLY A 245 5.65 -1.23 0.30
C GLY A 245 4.77 -1.85 -0.80
N ALA A 246 5.19 -1.73 -2.09
CA ALA A 246 4.49 -2.39 -3.19
C ALA A 246 4.63 -3.92 -3.14
N SER A 247 5.80 -4.43 -2.73
CA SER A 247 6.00 -5.87 -2.54
C SER A 247 5.19 -6.41 -1.37
N TYR A 248 5.08 -5.64 -0.29
CA TYR A 248 4.26 -5.97 0.87
C TYR A 248 2.76 -5.93 0.52
N GLU A 249 2.29 -4.92 -0.21
CA GLU A 249 0.90 -4.85 -0.69
C GLU A 249 0.53 -6.07 -1.54
N ALA A 250 1.41 -6.49 -2.47
CA ALA A 250 1.21 -7.71 -3.24
C ALA A 250 1.10 -8.96 -2.35
N MET A 251 2.01 -9.11 -1.38
CA MET A 251 2.01 -10.23 -0.43
C MET A 251 0.75 -10.23 0.45
N MET A 252 0.29 -9.05 0.91
CA MET A 252 -0.92 -8.96 1.71
C MET A 252 -2.15 -9.55 1.01
N ARG A 253 -2.20 -9.49 -0.33
CA ARG A 253 -3.31 -10.08 -1.10
C ARG A 253 -3.39 -11.61 -0.99
N TRP A 254 -2.28 -12.27 -0.66
CA TRP A 254 -2.19 -13.73 -0.57
C TRP A 254 -2.15 -14.25 0.87
N LEU A 255 -1.42 -13.55 1.75
CA LEU A 255 -1.01 -14.06 3.05
C LEU A 255 -1.49 -13.20 4.23
N GLY A 256 -2.09 -12.03 3.94
CA GLY A 256 -2.52 -11.10 4.97
C GLY A 256 -1.42 -10.18 5.48
N GLN A 257 -1.69 -9.50 6.59
CA GLN A 257 -0.85 -8.44 7.12
C GLN A 257 0.15 -8.91 8.18
N GLY A 258 1.23 -8.15 8.33
CA GLY A 258 2.20 -8.32 9.41
C GLY A 258 1.75 -7.67 10.71
N ASN A 259 2.31 -8.12 11.84
CA ASN A 259 2.06 -7.59 13.18
C ASN A 259 3.29 -6.97 13.84
N ARG A 260 4.50 -7.33 13.43
CA ARG A 260 5.77 -6.78 13.91
C ARG A 260 6.88 -6.95 12.89
N VAL A 261 7.86 -6.05 12.92
CA VAL A 261 8.97 -6.03 11.96
C VAL A 261 10.30 -5.66 12.65
N ILE A 262 11.40 -6.26 12.19
CA ILE A 262 12.76 -5.82 12.44
C ILE A 262 13.49 -5.69 11.12
N ALA A 263 14.28 -4.61 10.94
CA ALA A 263 14.95 -4.33 9.69
C ALA A 263 16.36 -3.80 9.88
N MET A 264 17.22 -4.10 8.89
CA MET A 264 18.53 -3.50 8.72
C MET A 264 18.64 -2.96 7.31
N SER A 265 19.05 -1.71 7.17
CA SER A 265 19.22 -1.07 5.88
C SER A 265 20.62 -0.46 5.73
N LYS A 266 21.06 -0.31 4.47
CA LYS A 266 22.35 0.29 4.15
C LYS A 266 22.26 1.09 2.86
N LEU A 267 22.97 2.23 2.84
CA LEU A 267 23.21 3.03 1.65
C LEU A 267 24.66 2.77 1.20
N HIS A 268 24.82 2.14 0.04
CA HIS A 268 26.12 1.84 -0.56
C HIS A 268 26.52 2.88 -1.62
N VAL A 269 25.55 3.52 -2.30
CA VAL A 269 25.77 4.54 -3.33
C VAL A 269 25.23 5.89 -2.84
N PRO A 270 26.01 6.63 -2.02
CA PRO A 270 25.55 7.85 -1.35
C PRO A 270 25.47 9.09 -2.26
N TYR A 271 25.96 9.00 -3.51
CA TYR A 271 25.93 10.09 -4.46
C TYR A 271 25.42 9.64 -5.81
N ARG A 272 24.52 10.42 -6.41
CA ARG A 272 24.00 10.24 -7.76
C ARG A 272 24.06 11.56 -8.53
N SER A 273 24.05 11.50 -9.85
CA SER A 273 24.10 12.70 -10.71
C SER A 273 22.71 13.30 -10.85
N ASN A 274 22.55 14.58 -10.55
CA ASN A 274 21.32 15.32 -10.84
C ASN A 274 21.19 15.60 -12.36
N ALA A 275 20.12 16.28 -12.78
CA ALA A 275 19.87 16.62 -14.18
C ALA A 275 20.94 17.53 -14.81
N ALA A 276 21.74 18.23 -14.00
CA ALA A 276 22.89 19.04 -14.45
C ALA A 276 24.19 18.23 -14.50
N GLY A 277 24.18 16.93 -14.13
CA GLY A 277 25.35 16.08 -14.06
C GLY A 277 26.18 16.26 -12.77
N GLU A 278 25.67 17.00 -11.78
CA GLU A 278 26.37 17.28 -10.53
C GLU A 278 26.10 16.19 -9.49
N PRO A 279 27.11 15.80 -8.68
CA PRO A 279 26.93 14.85 -7.59
C PRO A 279 25.95 15.38 -6.54
N THR A 280 24.87 14.64 -6.29
CA THR A 280 23.86 14.96 -5.30
C THR A 280 23.78 13.84 -4.27
N SER A 281 23.77 14.19 -2.99
CA SER A 281 23.66 13.23 -1.89
C SER A 281 22.29 12.56 -1.88
N VAL A 282 22.29 11.24 -1.64
CA VAL A 282 21.12 10.40 -1.43
C VAL A 282 21.11 9.93 0.01
N VAL A 283 19.94 9.83 0.61
CA VAL A 283 19.77 9.34 1.99
C VAL A 283 18.95 8.05 2.06
N ILE A 284 18.15 7.75 1.03
CA ILE A 284 17.34 6.54 0.96
C ILE A 284 18.25 5.33 0.74
N PRO A 285 18.18 4.29 1.60
CA PRO A 285 18.97 3.08 1.45
C PRO A 285 18.74 2.36 0.11
N ASP A 286 19.80 1.78 -0.41
CA ASP A 286 19.80 0.96 -1.63
C ASP A 286 19.90 -0.55 -1.35
N HIS A 287 19.86 -0.93 -0.06
CA HIS A 287 19.76 -2.29 0.43
C HIS A 287 18.99 -2.35 1.74
N VAL A 288 18.08 -3.33 1.87
CA VAL A 288 17.34 -3.60 3.11
C VAL A 288 17.02 -5.08 3.24
N ASP A 289 17.28 -5.61 4.43
CA ASP A 289 16.79 -6.91 4.92
C ASP A 289 15.72 -6.65 5.99
N VAL A 290 14.57 -7.29 5.85
CA VAL A 290 13.41 -7.14 6.73
C VAL A 290 12.93 -8.51 7.18
N LEU A 291 12.88 -8.74 8.49
CA LEU A 291 12.23 -9.89 9.10
C LEU A 291 10.93 -9.41 9.74
N PHE A 292 9.83 -10.07 9.46
CA PHE A 292 8.53 -9.73 10.06
C PHE A 292 7.66 -10.98 10.27
N GLU A 293 6.66 -10.84 11.11
CA GLU A 293 5.71 -11.88 11.43
C GLU A 293 4.32 -11.51 10.90
N LEU A 294 3.67 -12.43 10.22
CA LEU A 294 2.29 -12.29 9.79
C LEU A 294 1.31 -12.50 10.96
N ALA A 295 0.08 -12.02 10.80
CA ALA A 295 -0.95 -12.17 11.84
C ALA A 295 -1.27 -13.63 12.17
N ASN A 296 -1.02 -14.58 11.26
CA ASN A 296 -1.15 -16.02 11.46
C ASN A 296 0.10 -16.69 12.08
N GLY A 297 1.14 -15.93 12.43
CA GLY A 297 2.37 -16.41 13.06
C GLY A 297 3.47 -16.83 12.07
N ALA A 298 3.23 -16.85 10.78
CA ALA A 298 4.26 -17.15 9.79
C ALA A 298 5.36 -16.10 9.76
N GLN A 299 6.61 -16.52 9.63
CA GLN A 299 7.76 -15.61 9.52
C GLN A 299 8.07 -15.29 8.06
N VAL A 300 8.35 -14.03 7.80
CA VAL A 300 8.71 -13.54 6.46
C VAL A 300 10.09 -12.90 6.49
N HIS A 301 10.94 -13.28 5.53
CA HIS A 301 12.17 -12.59 5.21
C HIS A 301 12.02 -11.90 3.85
N MET A 302 12.03 -10.57 3.86
CA MET A 302 12.06 -9.77 2.63
C MET A 302 13.43 -9.10 2.49
N ARG A 303 14.09 -9.35 1.36
CA ARG A 303 15.31 -8.65 0.96
C ARG A 303 15.04 -7.82 -0.29
N ALA A 304 15.34 -6.52 -0.24
CA ALA A 304 15.34 -5.66 -1.41
C ALA A 304 16.71 -5.00 -1.59
N SER A 305 17.25 -4.99 -2.82
CA SER A 305 18.59 -4.46 -3.07
C SER A 305 18.81 -4.03 -4.52
N GLU A 306 19.43 -2.87 -4.68
CA GLU A 306 20.00 -2.39 -5.94
C GLU A 306 21.50 -2.67 -6.08
N THR A 307 22.09 -3.43 -5.16
CA THR A 307 23.55 -3.65 -5.09
C THR A 307 23.96 -5.09 -5.40
N THR A 308 23.05 -5.93 -5.90
CA THR A 308 23.23 -7.37 -6.11
C THR A 308 23.47 -7.75 -7.56
N GLY A 309 24.57 -7.27 -8.16
CA GLY A 309 24.94 -7.64 -9.53
C GLY A 309 25.01 -9.16 -9.74
N LEU A 310 24.50 -9.65 -10.88
CA LEU A 310 24.41 -11.08 -11.25
C LEU A 310 23.57 -11.95 -10.30
N SER A 311 22.65 -11.34 -9.54
CA SER A 311 21.70 -12.10 -8.72
C SER A 311 20.70 -12.86 -9.56
N THR A 312 19.96 -13.78 -8.93
CA THR A 312 18.84 -14.52 -9.55
C THR A 312 17.64 -13.60 -9.88
N GLY A 313 17.57 -12.43 -9.26
CA GLY A 313 16.50 -11.46 -9.45
C GLY A 313 15.38 -11.61 -8.41
N ASN A 314 14.15 -11.32 -8.84
CA ASN A 314 12.99 -11.39 -7.97
C ASN A 314 12.51 -12.83 -7.84
N GLU A 315 12.42 -13.32 -6.60
CA GLU A 315 11.92 -14.66 -6.29
C GLU A 315 11.01 -14.60 -5.08
N THR A 316 10.11 -15.59 -4.97
CA THR A 316 9.25 -15.76 -3.80
C THR A 316 9.14 -17.24 -3.46
N TRP A 317 9.43 -17.58 -2.21
CA TRP A 317 9.22 -18.92 -1.65
C TRP A 317 8.17 -18.84 -0.55
N ILE A 318 7.22 -19.77 -0.54
CA ILE A 318 6.22 -19.89 0.51
C ILE A 318 6.25 -21.34 0.99
N HIS A 319 6.69 -21.54 2.22
CA HIS A 319 6.83 -22.86 2.84
C HIS A 319 5.69 -23.09 3.82
N GLY A 320 4.98 -24.19 3.65
CA GLY A 320 3.92 -24.62 4.55
C GLY A 320 4.17 -25.98 5.14
N SER A 321 3.29 -26.41 6.05
CA SER A 321 3.37 -27.71 6.71
C SER A 321 3.15 -28.90 5.76
N GLU A 322 2.41 -28.69 4.65
CA GLU A 322 2.02 -29.73 3.69
C GLU A 322 2.56 -29.50 2.27
N GLY A 323 3.06 -28.31 1.96
CA GLY A 323 3.56 -27.99 0.64
C GLY A 323 4.45 -26.77 0.58
N THR A 324 5.08 -26.58 -0.56
CA THR A 324 5.91 -25.42 -0.89
C THR A 324 5.49 -24.85 -2.22
N ILE A 325 5.45 -23.52 -2.33
CA ILE A 325 5.26 -22.78 -3.59
C ILE A 325 6.51 -21.92 -3.82
N TYR A 326 7.01 -21.95 -5.05
CA TYR A 326 8.10 -21.10 -5.53
C TYR A 326 7.65 -20.31 -6.74
N VAL A 327 7.96 -19.02 -6.76
CA VAL A 327 7.72 -18.14 -7.89
C VAL A 327 9.06 -17.59 -8.37
N ASP A 328 9.39 -17.87 -9.63
CA ASP A 328 10.63 -17.42 -10.25
C ASP A 328 10.56 -15.93 -10.70
N ARG A 329 11.69 -15.39 -11.16
CA ARG A 329 11.79 -14.00 -11.66
C ARG A 329 10.90 -13.69 -12.88
N ARG A 330 10.41 -14.71 -13.59
CA ARG A 330 9.49 -14.58 -14.73
C ARG A 330 8.03 -14.72 -14.31
N GLN A 331 7.80 -14.88 -13.00
CA GLN A 331 6.48 -15.17 -12.42
C GLN A 331 5.89 -16.51 -12.92
N ASN A 332 6.72 -17.51 -13.17
CA ASN A 332 6.27 -18.88 -13.27
C ASN A 332 6.14 -19.44 -11.86
N VAL A 333 5.07 -20.20 -11.63
CA VAL A 333 4.76 -20.80 -10.32
C VAL A 333 5.14 -22.27 -10.34
N PHE A 334 5.88 -22.71 -9.35
CA PHE A 334 6.24 -24.10 -9.12
C PHE A 334 5.76 -24.52 -7.75
N ALA A 335 5.31 -25.74 -7.60
CA ALA A 335 4.83 -26.25 -6.32
C ALA A 335 5.10 -27.73 -6.14
N GLY A 336 5.20 -28.16 -4.87
CA GLY A 336 5.34 -29.54 -4.46
C GLY A 336 4.72 -29.76 -3.09
N ARG A 337 4.24 -30.98 -2.84
CA ARG A 337 3.67 -31.41 -1.57
C ARG A 337 4.57 -32.38 -0.83
N ARG A 338 4.24 -32.66 0.40
CA ARG A 338 4.89 -33.70 1.20
C ARG A 338 4.91 -35.04 0.46
N GLY A 339 6.09 -35.57 0.24
CA GLY A 339 6.31 -36.80 -0.52
C GLY A 339 6.79 -36.62 -1.96
N ASP A 340 6.66 -35.42 -2.51
CA ASP A 340 7.25 -35.08 -3.81
C ASP A 340 8.78 -34.93 -3.68
N SER A 341 9.51 -35.32 -4.73
CA SER A 341 10.98 -35.21 -4.78
C SER A 341 11.45 -33.88 -5.35
N GLU A 342 10.58 -33.13 -6.06
CA GLU A 342 10.89 -31.87 -6.71
C GLU A 342 9.65 -31.00 -6.88
N LEU A 343 9.86 -29.70 -7.13
CA LEU A 343 8.78 -28.78 -7.47
C LEU A 343 8.43 -28.94 -8.96
N THR A 344 7.14 -28.97 -9.26
CA THR A 344 6.63 -29.01 -10.64
C THR A 344 5.96 -27.70 -11.01
N GLU A 345 6.03 -27.32 -12.28
CA GLU A 345 5.40 -26.07 -12.76
C GLU A 345 3.87 -26.18 -12.66
N VAL A 346 3.25 -25.16 -12.07
CA VAL A 346 1.80 -25.03 -11.95
C VAL A 346 1.27 -24.28 -13.17
N PRO A 347 0.36 -24.87 -13.97
CA PRO A 347 -0.26 -24.16 -15.09
C PRO A 347 -0.96 -22.87 -14.64
N ASN A 348 -0.65 -21.78 -15.33
CA ASN A 348 -1.25 -20.47 -15.07
C ASN A 348 -1.55 -19.76 -16.41
N PRO A 349 -2.55 -20.24 -17.17
CA PRO A 349 -2.89 -19.68 -18.47
C PRO A 349 -3.39 -18.24 -18.33
N ARG A 350 -3.21 -17.43 -19.39
CA ARG A 350 -3.60 -16.01 -19.39
C ARG A 350 -5.06 -15.75 -19.02
N SER A 351 -5.95 -16.66 -19.36
CA SER A 351 -7.39 -16.58 -19.03
C SER A 351 -7.69 -16.67 -17.52
N GLU A 352 -6.75 -17.20 -16.72
CA GLU A 352 -6.89 -17.35 -15.26
C GLU A 352 -6.10 -16.29 -14.48
N GLN A 353 -5.25 -15.50 -15.16
CA GLN A 353 -4.46 -14.45 -14.53
C GLN A 353 -5.32 -13.25 -14.14
N ALA A 354 -5.01 -12.64 -13.01
CA ALA A 354 -5.57 -11.33 -12.68
C ALA A 354 -5.01 -10.25 -13.61
N TYR A 355 -5.76 -9.20 -13.79
CA TYR A 355 -5.33 -8.02 -14.55
C TYR A 355 -5.76 -6.75 -13.83
N ASN A 356 -5.13 -5.65 -14.21
CA ASN A 356 -5.50 -4.35 -13.66
C ASN A 356 -6.83 -3.89 -14.26
N ARG A 357 -7.83 -3.69 -13.40
CA ARG A 357 -9.14 -3.15 -13.74
C ARG A 357 -9.56 -2.01 -12.80
N VAL A 358 -8.58 -1.36 -12.18
CA VAL A 358 -8.83 -0.34 -11.16
C VAL A 358 -9.67 0.83 -11.69
N GLU A 359 -9.44 1.26 -12.93
CA GLU A 359 -10.21 2.33 -13.56
C GLU A 359 -11.67 1.91 -13.80
N GLU A 360 -11.89 0.64 -14.17
CA GLU A 360 -13.23 0.05 -14.34
C GLU A 360 -13.93 -0.09 -12.99
N GLU A 361 -13.28 -0.67 -11.98
CA GLU A 361 -13.82 -0.80 -10.63
C GLU A 361 -14.16 0.57 -10.03
N PHE A 362 -13.27 1.56 -10.17
CA PHE A 362 -13.48 2.93 -9.71
C PHE A 362 -14.73 3.57 -10.34
N THR A 363 -14.87 3.47 -11.66
CA THR A 363 -16.02 4.04 -12.36
C THR A 363 -17.32 3.28 -12.05
N ASN A 364 -17.26 1.96 -11.89
CA ASN A 364 -18.38 1.14 -11.47
C ASN A 364 -18.82 1.43 -10.02
N ALA A 365 -17.87 1.70 -9.13
CA ALA A 365 -18.16 2.13 -7.77
C ALA A 365 -18.87 3.49 -7.73
N ILE A 366 -18.43 4.46 -8.53
CA ILE A 366 -19.11 5.76 -8.68
C ILE A 366 -20.57 5.56 -9.17
N ARG A 367 -20.82 4.59 -10.05
CA ARG A 367 -22.15 4.24 -10.54
C ARG A 367 -22.98 3.40 -9.55
N GLY A 368 -22.38 2.95 -8.46
CA GLY A 368 -22.99 2.04 -7.49
C GLY A 368 -23.25 0.63 -8.05
N VAL A 369 -22.46 0.19 -9.02
CA VAL A 369 -22.55 -1.13 -9.67
C VAL A 369 -21.76 -2.18 -8.91
N GLU A 370 -20.60 -1.82 -8.35
CA GLU A 370 -19.76 -2.70 -7.54
C GLU A 370 -19.06 -1.92 -6.43
N GLU A 371 -18.56 -2.64 -5.42
CA GLU A 371 -17.77 -2.07 -4.34
C GLU A 371 -16.26 -2.10 -4.68
N ILE A 372 -15.47 -1.21 -4.03
CA ILE A 372 -14.02 -1.22 -4.16
C ILE A 372 -13.45 -2.43 -3.43
N THR A 373 -12.76 -3.28 -4.16
CA THR A 373 -12.05 -4.46 -3.65
C THR A 373 -10.55 -4.41 -3.92
N MET A 374 -10.15 -3.74 -5.01
CA MET A 374 -8.76 -3.54 -5.38
C MET A 374 -8.21 -2.30 -4.67
N ALA A 375 -7.34 -2.51 -3.71
CA ALA A 375 -6.62 -1.44 -2.98
C ALA A 375 -7.52 -0.30 -2.46
N PRO A 376 -8.49 -0.55 -1.56
CA PRO A 376 -9.15 0.51 -0.83
C PRO A 376 -8.14 1.28 0.05
N PHE A 377 -8.50 2.48 0.52
CA PHE A 377 -7.59 3.33 1.30
C PHE A 377 -7.08 2.65 2.57
N GLU A 378 -7.84 1.75 3.19
CA GLU A 378 -7.40 0.93 4.32
C GLU A 378 -6.19 0.05 3.96
N THR A 379 -6.16 -0.50 2.75
CA THR A 379 -4.99 -1.25 2.25
C THR A 379 -3.78 -0.32 2.13
N GLY A 380 -4.00 0.92 1.70
CA GLY A 380 -2.98 1.95 1.63
C GLY A 380 -2.38 2.28 2.99
N VAL A 381 -3.22 2.51 3.99
CA VAL A 381 -2.77 2.78 5.38
C VAL A 381 -1.92 1.62 5.89
N ARG A 382 -2.37 0.37 5.72
CA ARG A 382 -1.64 -0.82 6.20
C ARG A 382 -0.24 -0.94 5.60
N TYR A 383 -0.09 -0.77 4.29
CA TYR A 383 1.25 -0.87 3.70
C TYR A 383 2.13 0.36 3.99
N MET A 384 1.53 1.53 4.21
CA MET A 384 2.28 2.72 4.64
C MET A 384 2.78 2.58 6.08
N GLU A 385 1.95 2.07 6.99
CA GLU A 385 2.34 1.75 8.37
C GLU A 385 3.47 0.71 8.41
N TRP A 386 3.36 -0.36 7.62
CA TRP A 386 4.43 -1.34 7.53
C TRP A 386 5.73 -0.74 6.97
N THR A 387 5.63 0.07 5.92
CA THR A 387 6.80 0.74 5.32
C THR A 387 7.49 1.66 6.33
N GLU A 388 6.72 2.42 7.10
CA GLU A 388 7.24 3.28 8.15
C GLU A 388 7.84 2.48 9.31
N ALA A 389 7.23 1.36 9.71
CA ALA A 389 7.76 0.44 10.71
C ALA A 389 9.14 -0.12 10.28
N VAL A 390 9.30 -0.49 9.02
CA VAL A 390 10.60 -0.92 8.46
C VAL A 390 11.62 0.20 8.56
N TYR A 391 11.27 1.42 8.15
CA TYR A 391 12.16 2.57 8.28
C TYR A 391 12.56 2.82 9.73
N ARG A 392 11.59 2.94 10.65
CA ARG A 392 11.85 3.15 12.09
C ARG A 392 12.74 2.05 12.67
N SER A 393 12.41 0.79 12.40
CA SER A 393 13.18 -0.35 12.87
C SER A 393 14.64 -0.31 12.39
N SER A 394 14.86 0.03 11.13
CA SER A 394 16.21 0.15 10.56
C SER A 394 17.04 1.29 11.18
N GLN A 395 16.38 2.34 11.70
CA GLN A 395 17.06 3.45 12.38
C GLN A 395 17.41 3.13 13.83
N ILE A 396 16.52 2.44 14.56
CA ILE A 396 16.70 2.19 15.99
C ILE A 396 17.28 0.80 16.31
N GLY A 397 17.35 -0.11 15.32
CA GLY A 397 17.84 -1.49 15.49
C GLY A 397 16.97 -2.36 16.41
N GLN A 398 15.67 -2.07 16.51
CA GLN A 398 14.73 -2.77 17.38
C GLN A 398 13.47 -3.20 16.62
N THR A 399 12.74 -4.17 17.20
CA THR A 399 11.44 -4.57 16.69
C THR A 399 10.43 -3.44 16.84
N VAL A 400 9.67 -3.20 15.77
CA VAL A 400 8.54 -2.26 15.74
C VAL A 400 7.25 -3.06 15.53
N TYR A 401 6.24 -2.79 16.35
CA TYR A 401 4.92 -3.42 16.27
C TYR A 401 3.97 -2.58 15.42
N LEU A 402 3.03 -3.25 14.77
CA LEU A 402 2.00 -2.65 13.93
C LEU A 402 0.64 -2.65 14.66
N PRO A 403 -0.19 -1.60 14.46
CA PRO A 403 0.06 -0.36 13.70
C PRO A 403 1.06 0.58 14.38
N VAL A 404 1.69 1.50 13.63
CA VAL A 404 2.71 2.47 14.12
C VAL A 404 2.10 3.83 14.44
#